data_7fcc4df7b07d5c82a11adaa20a1e7ebf
#
_entry.id   7fcc4df7b07d5c82a11adaa20a1e7ebf
#
_cell.length_a   1.000
_cell.length_b   1.000
_cell.length_c   1.000
_cell.angle_alpha   90.00
_cell.angle_beta   90.00
_cell.angle_gamma   90.00
#
_symmetry.space_group_name_H-M   'P 1'
#
loop_
_entity.id
_entity.type
_entity.pdbx_description
1 polymer ?
#
loop_
_entity_poly.entity_id
_entity_poly.type
_entity_poly.pdbx_seq_one_letter_code
_entity_poly.pdbx_strand_id
1 'polypeptide(L)'
;METLAAIIVLSIGLIGMAVLMSNMMTGGARSRYMSEGAMLASEKLEDLERYPAADPIVAVTSGAIAGSLSSDITASVTSNGSTDSVDYFDTVQLSVSGGNISETSSGKDASGNTNFTTITHAPTGEVTSSIVTTLPAPSADTLTFERRWTIEKDAPVGGVRRITVLVTLTNPVVVKSVNFQMSMVRP
;
A
#
# COMPACT_ATOMS: atom_id res chain seq x y z
N MET A 1 -43.57 -39.15 2.26
CA MET A 1 -42.51 -39.00 3.29
C MET A 1 -41.12 -38.93 2.65
N GLU A 2 -40.77 -39.77 1.68
CA GLU A 2 -39.46 -39.80 1.01
C GLU A 2 -39.11 -38.53 0.27
N THR A 3 -40.10 -37.93 -0.48
CA THR A 3 -39.87 -36.67 -1.20
C THR A 3 -39.51 -35.51 -0.30
N LEU A 4 -40.09 -35.43 0.89
CA LEU A 4 -39.80 -34.40 1.89
C LEU A 4 -38.38 -34.56 2.46
N ALA A 5 -37.97 -35.79 2.76
CA ALA A 5 -36.62 -36.07 3.20
C ALA A 5 -35.56 -35.72 2.13
N ALA A 6 -35.86 -36.06 0.85
CA ALA A 6 -34.98 -35.75 -0.29
C ALA A 6 -34.79 -34.23 -0.45
N ILE A 7 -35.85 -33.43 -0.30
CA ILE A 7 -35.78 -31.96 -0.41
C ILE A 7 -34.95 -31.37 0.71
N ILE A 8 -35.07 -31.89 1.94
CA ILE A 8 -34.29 -31.43 3.06
C ILE A 8 -32.79 -31.69 2.84
N VAL A 9 -32.43 -32.89 2.44
CA VAL A 9 -31.02 -33.27 2.16
C VAL A 9 -30.45 -32.42 1.03
N LEU A 10 -31.22 -32.21 -0.04
CA LEU A 10 -30.81 -31.36 -1.15
C LEU A 10 -30.59 -29.91 -0.71
N SER A 11 -31.47 -29.36 0.11
CA SER A 11 -31.37 -27.98 0.64
C SER A 11 -30.11 -27.79 1.46
N ILE A 12 -29.80 -28.74 2.35
CA ILE A 12 -28.58 -28.71 3.17
C ILE A 12 -27.33 -28.77 2.28
N GLY A 13 -27.36 -29.63 1.25
CA GLY A 13 -26.25 -29.73 0.29
C GLY A 13 -26.01 -28.44 -0.49
N LEU A 14 -27.08 -27.80 -0.97
CA LEU A 14 -27.00 -26.53 -1.69
C LEU A 14 -26.47 -25.38 -0.81
N ILE A 15 -26.93 -25.29 0.44
CA ILE A 15 -26.44 -24.29 1.39
C ILE A 15 -24.94 -24.50 1.68
N GLY A 16 -24.53 -25.76 1.90
CA GLY A 16 -23.12 -26.09 2.10
C GLY A 16 -22.24 -25.68 0.91
N MET A 17 -22.72 -25.94 -0.30
CA MET A 17 -22.01 -25.57 -1.54
C MET A 17 -21.91 -24.04 -1.71
N ALA A 18 -22.98 -23.31 -1.40
CA ALA A 18 -22.99 -21.84 -1.47
C ALA A 18 -21.98 -21.21 -0.49
N VAL A 19 -21.92 -21.72 0.74
CA VAL A 19 -20.94 -21.26 1.75
C VAL A 19 -19.51 -21.53 1.31
N LEU A 20 -19.26 -22.72 0.74
CA LEU A 20 -17.93 -23.07 0.25
C LEU A 20 -17.50 -22.19 -0.91
N MET A 21 -18.39 -21.90 -1.84
CA MET A 21 -18.13 -21.01 -2.98
C MET A 21 -17.87 -19.58 -2.52
N SER A 22 -18.61 -19.07 -1.56
CA SER A 22 -18.40 -17.75 -0.96
C SER A 22 -17.01 -17.65 -0.30
N ASN A 23 -16.59 -18.68 0.46
CA ASN A 23 -15.28 -18.72 1.10
C ASN A 23 -14.14 -18.78 0.05
N MET A 24 -14.32 -19.50 -1.05
CA MET A 24 -13.33 -19.54 -2.12
C MET A 24 -13.18 -18.18 -2.80
N MET A 25 -14.28 -17.48 -3.07
CA MET A 25 -14.25 -16.15 -3.69
C MET A 25 -13.57 -15.12 -2.78
N THR A 26 -13.90 -15.11 -1.48
CA THR A 26 -13.25 -14.20 -0.51
C THR A 26 -11.78 -14.52 -0.32
N GLY A 27 -11.41 -15.80 -0.29
CA GLY A 27 -10.01 -16.23 -0.22
C GLY A 27 -9.20 -15.80 -1.44
N GLY A 28 -9.76 -15.95 -2.65
CA GLY A 28 -9.13 -15.50 -3.89
C GLY A 28 -8.92 -13.99 -3.95
N ALA A 29 -9.94 -13.21 -3.58
CA ALA A 29 -9.84 -11.76 -3.51
C ALA A 29 -8.77 -11.31 -2.51
N ARG A 30 -8.73 -11.94 -1.33
CA ARG A 30 -7.72 -11.65 -0.31
C ARG A 30 -6.30 -11.92 -0.81
N SER A 31 -6.09 -13.04 -1.48
CA SER A 31 -4.78 -13.42 -2.04
C SER A 31 -4.30 -12.38 -3.07
N ARG A 32 -5.20 -11.92 -3.93
CA ARG A 32 -4.92 -10.85 -4.89
C ARG A 32 -4.49 -9.56 -4.19
N TYR A 33 -5.25 -9.08 -3.23
CA TYR A 33 -4.92 -7.85 -2.49
C TYR A 33 -3.61 -7.96 -1.70
N MET A 34 -3.29 -9.15 -1.17
CA MET A 34 -2.00 -9.40 -0.52
C MET A 34 -0.84 -9.31 -1.54
N SER A 35 -1.03 -9.80 -2.74
CA SER A 35 -0.03 -9.70 -3.81
C SER A 35 0.19 -8.25 -4.25
N GLU A 36 -0.88 -7.48 -4.41
CA GLU A 36 -0.82 -6.05 -4.72
C GLU A 36 -0.13 -5.27 -3.58
N GLY A 37 -0.48 -5.55 -2.33
CA GLY A 37 0.18 -4.98 -1.16
C GLY A 37 1.67 -5.30 -1.08
N ALA A 38 2.07 -6.52 -1.45
CA ALA A 38 3.47 -6.92 -1.51
C ALA A 38 4.23 -6.14 -2.59
N MET A 39 3.64 -5.96 -3.76
CA MET A 39 4.22 -5.17 -4.85
C MET A 39 4.43 -3.71 -4.41
N LEU A 40 3.40 -3.07 -3.85
CA LEU A 40 3.47 -1.69 -3.37
C LEU A 40 4.48 -1.50 -2.23
N ALA A 41 4.65 -2.50 -1.35
CA ALA A 41 5.65 -2.46 -0.30
C ALA A 41 7.07 -2.56 -0.86
N SER A 42 7.29 -3.46 -1.84
CA SER A 42 8.59 -3.62 -2.51
C SER A 42 8.98 -2.36 -3.26
N GLU A 43 8.05 -1.78 -4.02
CA GLU A 43 8.24 -0.52 -4.74
C GLU A 43 8.67 0.62 -3.80
N LYS A 44 7.97 0.78 -2.66
CA LYS A 44 8.32 1.80 -1.69
C LYS A 44 9.68 1.56 -1.03
N LEU A 45 10.04 0.32 -0.75
CA LEU A 45 11.36 -0.02 -0.24
C LEU A 45 12.46 0.33 -1.25
N GLU A 46 12.26 0.00 -2.54
CA GLU A 46 13.19 0.33 -3.62
C GLU A 46 13.33 1.85 -3.81
N ASP A 47 12.21 2.60 -3.69
CA ASP A 47 12.23 4.05 -3.74
C ASP A 47 13.06 4.63 -2.58
N LEU A 48 12.81 4.19 -1.35
CA LEU A 48 13.56 4.64 -0.18
C LEU A 48 15.04 4.21 -0.22
N GLU A 49 15.36 3.13 -0.93
CA GLU A 49 16.75 2.68 -1.12
C GLU A 49 17.57 3.61 -2.01
N ARG A 50 16.95 4.31 -2.94
CA ARG A 50 17.65 5.21 -3.86
C ARG A 50 18.26 6.42 -3.16
N TYR A 51 17.74 6.81 -1.99
CA TYR A 51 18.22 7.97 -1.26
C TYR A 51 19.51 7.66 -0.49
N PRO A 52 20.54 8.52 -0.58
CA PRO A 52 21.75 8.38 0.23
C PRO A 52 21.45 8.52 1.72
N ALA A 53 22.30 7.95 2.57
CA ALA A 53 22.10 7.91 4.02
C ALA A 53 21.88 9.26 4.70
N ALA A 54 22.41 10.32 4.10
CA ALA A 54 22.34 11.69 4.63
C ALA A 54 21.15 12.49 4.05
N ASP A 55 20.35 11.88 3.17
CA ASP A 55 19.18 12.54 2.62
C ASP A 55 18.09 12.70 3.70
N PRO A 56 17.44 13.87 3.83
CA PRO A 56 16.40 14.13 4.82
C PRO A 56 15.29 13.08 4.83
N ILE A 57 14.93 12.51 3.65
CA ILE A 57 13.88 11.51 3.51
C ILE A 57 14.19 10.23 4.31
N VAL A 58 15.45 9.87 4.42
CA VAL A 58 15.90 8.63 5.07
C VAL A 58 16.86 8.84 6.23
N ALA A 59 17.25 10.10 6.52
CA ALA A 59 18.16 10.41 7.60
C ALA A 59 17.49 10.24 8.96
N VAL A 60 18.13 9.46 9.84
CA VAL A 60 17.67 9.20 11.21
C VAL A 60 18.89 9.29 12.14
N THR A 61 18.71 9.89 13.31
CA THR A 61 19.75 9.94 14.34
C THR A 61 20.04 8.52 14.84
N SER A 62 21.31 8.27 15.21
CA SER A 62 21.73 6.97 15.77
C SER A 62 20.85 6.54 16.94
N GLY A 63 20.37 5.29 16.90
CA GLY A 63 19.49 4.72 17.91
C GLY A 63 18.05 5.26 17.92
N ALA A 64 17.68 6.15 16.98
CA ALA A 64 16.32 6.68 16.87
C ALA A 64 15.50 5.93 15.82
N ILE A 65 14.18 6.15 15.90
CA ILE A 65 13.17 5.66 14.95
C ILE A 65 12.47 6.88 14.36
N ALA A 66 12.37 6.94 13.05
CA ALA A 66 11.56 7.91 12.34
C ALA A 66 10.33 7.23 11.73
N GLY A 67 9.21 7.96 11.72
CA GLY A 67 7.93 7.47 11.21
C GLY A 67 7.18 6.55 12.18
N SER A 68 6.05 6.01 11.72
CA SER A 68 5.19 5.10 12.50
C SER A 68 4.42 4.19 11.55
N LEU A 69 4.22 2.93 11.94
CA LEU A 69 3.35 2.01 11.21
C LEU A 69 1.87 2.12 11.62
N SER A 70 1.59 2.81 12.74
CA SER A 70 0.23 2.90 13.31
C SER A 70 -0.44 4.27 13.10
N SER A 71 0.30 5.27 12.67
CA SER A 71 -0.21 6.65 12.51
C SER A 71 0.55 7.40 11.43
N ASP A 72 -0.10 8.38 10.83
CA ASP A 72 0.48 9.27 9.84
C ASP A 72 1.38 10.28 10.55
N ILE A 73 2.66 10.21 10.25
CA ILE A 73 3.68 11.08 10.87
C ILE A 73 4.33 11.92 9.77
N THR A 74 4.30 13.23 9.99
CA THR A 74 5.12 14.20 9.27
C THR A 74 6.15 14.76 10.24
N ALA A 75 7.41 14.74 9.87
CA ALA A 75 8.48 15.28 10.69
C ALA A 75 9.33 16.27 9.92
N SER A 76 9.83 17.30 10.63
CA SER A 76 10.86 18.17 10.09
C SER A 76 12.22 17.53 10.35
N VAL A 77 12.94 17.21 9.29
CA VAL A 77 14.26 16.57 9.35
C VAL A 77 15.30 17.54 8.84
N THR A 78 16.32 17.79 9.65
CA THR A 78 17.47 18.61 9.24
C THR A 78 18.65 17.69 8.93
N SER A 79 19.11 17.75 7.69
CA SER A 79 20.28 17.03 7.24
C SER A 79 21.11 17.91 6.30
N ASN A 80 22.42 17.89 6.46
CA ASN A 80 23.35 18.69 5.66
C ASN A 80 23.02 20.20 5.58
N GLY A 81 22.40 20.76 6.63
CA GLY A 81 22.03 22.16 6.70
C GLY A 81 20.71 22.52 5.98
N SER A 82 20.03 21.58 5.37
CA SER A 82 18.67 21.72 4.88
C SER A 82 17.68 21.15 5.88
N THR A 83 16.52 21.80 6.02
CA THR A 83 15.39 21.32 6.82
C THR A 83 14.21 21.10 5.90
N ASP A 84 13.79 19.84 5.79
CA ASP A 84 12.71 19.42 4.93
C ASP A 84 11.56 18.80 5.75
N SER A 85 10.35 18.95 5.27
CA SER A 85 9.18 18.27 5.82
C SER A 85 9.04 16.90 5.15
N VAL A 86 9.17 15.84 5.93
CA VAL A 86 9.15 14.46 5.45
C VAL A 86 7.89 13.76 5.97
N ASP A 87 7.07 13.23 5.07
CA ASP A 87 5.97 12.35 5.41
C ASP A 87 6.46 10.90 5.44
N TYR A 88 6.08 10.18 6.51
CA TYR A 88 6.34 8.76 6.67
C TYR A 88 5.10 7.91 6.34
N PHE A 89 4.28 8.45 5.47
CA PHE A 89 3.09 7.79 4.92
C PHE A 89 2.78 8.34 3.53
N ASP A 90 2.10 7.56 2.74
CA ASP A 90 1.50 7.99 1.48
C ASP A 90 0.24 7.17 1.16
N THR A 91 -0.53 7.64 0.20
CA THR A 91 -1.74 6.97 -0.30
C THR A 91 -1.54 6.59 -1.75
N VAL A 92 -1.87 5.34 -2.08
CA VAL A 92 -1.85 4.83 -3.46
C VAL A 92 -3.25 4.37 -3.84
N GLN A 93 -3.74 4.86 -4.95
CA GLN A 93 -5.00 4.42 -5.57
C GLN A 93 -4.69 3.64 -6.84
N LEU A 94 -5.22 2.42 -6.91
CA LEU A 94 -5.20 1.60 -8.12
C LEU A 94 -6.60 1.55 -8.71
N SER A 95 -6.72 1.88 -9.99
CA SER A 95 -8.00 1.84 -10.69
C SER A 95 -7.85 1.21 -12.08
N VAL A 96 -8.93 0.57 -12.54
CA VAL A 96 -9.04 0.03 -13.89
C VAL A 96 -10.25 0.66 -14.54
N SER A 97 -10.05 1.36 -15.66
CA SER A 97 -11.12 2.00 -16.39
C SER A 97 -10.89 1.92 -17.90
N GLY A 98 -11.86 1.41 -18.64
CA GLY A 98 -11.76 1.28 -20.10
C GLY A 98 -10.58 0.44 -20.59
N GLY A 99 -10.11 -0.50 -19.77
CA GLY A 99 -8.92 -1.31 -20.04
C GLY A 99 -7.59 -0.64 -19.64
N ASN A 100 -7.60 0.62 -19.25
CA ASN A 100 -6.43 1.29 -18.71
C ASN A 100 -6.25 0.92 -17.24
N ILE A 101 -4.99 0.75 -16.82
CA ILE A 101 -4.61 0.57 -15.42
C ILE A 101 -3.96 1.88 -14.97
N SER A 102 -4.52 2.51 -13.95
CA SER A 102 -3.99 3.76 -13.40
C SER A 102 -3.57 3.56 -11.95
N GLU A 103 -2.39 4.07 -11.65
CA GLU A 103 -1.85 4.18 -10.30
C GLU A 103 -1.69 5.66 -9.95
N THR A 104 -2.30 6.08 -8.85
CA THR A 104 -2.14 7.44 -8.33
C THR A 104 -1.47 7.36 -6.97
N SER A 105 -0.30 7.97 -6.83
CA SER A 105 0.45 8.03 -5.58
C SER A 105 0.61 9.47 -5.08
N SER A 106 0.57 9.67 -3.77
CA SER A 106 0.86 10.96 -3.15
C SER A 106 2.36 11.17 -3.00
N GLY A 107 2.79 12.41 -3.14
CA GLY A 107 4.17 12.84 -2.92
C GLY A 107 4.23 14.32 -2.59
N LYS A 108 5.40 14.82 -2.16
CA LYS A 108 5.61 16.25 -1.96
C LYS A 108 6.43 16.86 -3.08
N ASP A 109 6.08 18.09 -3.45
CA ASP A 109 6.91 18.90 -4.34
C ASP A 109 8.06 19.57 -3.56
N ALA A 110 8.95 20.25 -4.29
CA ALA A 110 10.09 20.97 -3.70
C ALA A 110 9.67 22.10 -2.73
N SER A 111 8.40 22.52 -2.76
CA SER A 111 7.83 23.54 -1.87
C SER A 111 7.13 22.93 -0.65
N GLY A 112 7.10 21.59 -0.53
CA GLY A 112 6.45 20.87 0.54
C GLY A 112 4.93 20.69 0.39
N ASN A 113 4.36 21.03 -0.78
CA ASN A 113 2.93 20.80 -1.04
C ASN A 113 2.70 19.35 -1.44
N THR A 114 1.60 18.78 -0.98
CA THR A 114 1.20 17.43 -1.40
C THR A 114 0.65 17.47 -2.83
N ASN A 115 1.24 16.68 -3.70
CA ASN A 115 0.80 16.45 -5.07
C ASN A 115 0.50 14.95 -5.27
N PHE A 116 -0.33 14.66 -6.25
CA PHE A 116 -0.70 13.30 -6.62
C PHE A 116 -0.27 13.04 -8.06
N THR A 117 0.61 12.07 -8.23
CA THR A 117 1.07 11.64 -9.56
C THR A 117 0.26 10.44 -9.99
N THR A 118 -0.42 10.55 -11.12
CA THR A 118 -1.15 9.44 -11.74
C THR A 118 -0.36 8.94 -12.94
N ILE A 119 -0.02 7.66 -12.93
CA ILE A 119 0.58 6.94 -14.06
C ILE A 119 -0.50 6.04 -14.64
N THR A 120 -0.75 6.14 -15.92
CA THR A 120 -1.75 5.34 -16.63
C THR A 120 -1.10 4.51 -17.71
N HIS A 121 -1.34 3.21 -17.65
CA HIS A 121 -0.92 2.21 -18.63
C HIS A 121 -2.10 1.84 -19.51
N ALA A 122 -2.04 2.18 -20.79
CA ALA A 122 -3.04 1.79 -21.76
C ALA A 122 -2.83 0.35 -22.26
N PRO A 123 -3.87 -0.34 -22.73
CA PRO A 123 -3.76 -1.68 -23.32
C PRO A 123 -2.83 -1.73 -24.56
N THR A 124 -2.61 -0.58 -25.18
CA THR A 124 -1.69 -0.40 -26.33
C THR A 124 -0.21 -0.38 -25.92
N GLY A 125 0.09 -0.35 -24.61
CA GLY A 125 1.44 -0.19 -24.06
C GLY A 125 1.87 1.27 -23.91
N GLU A 126 1.01 2.23 -24.23
CA GLU A 126 1.27 3.65 -23.96
C GLU A 126 1.22 3.92 -22.46
N VAL A 127 2.20 4.69 -21.97
CA VAL A 127 2.28 5.13 -20.56
C VAL A 127 2.19 6.64 -20.54
N THR A 128 1.22 7.17 -19.82
CA THR A 128 1.04 8.61 -19.59
C THR A 128 1.17 8.94 -18.12
N SER A 129 1.65 10.15 -17.82
CA SER A 129 1.76 10.65 -16.44
C SER A 129 1.09 12.01 -16.34
N SER A 130 0.36 12.22 -15.25
CA SER A 130 -0.25 13.51 -14.91
C SER A 130 -0.07 13.81 -13.42
N ILE A 131 0.05 15.10 -13.09
CA ILE A 131 0.18 15.56 -11.71
C ILE A 131 -1.03 16.45 -11.39
N VAL A 132 -1.67 16.17 -10.26
CA VAL A 132 -2.80 16.95 -9.74
C VAL A 132 -2.56 17.31 -8.26
N THR A 133 -3.18 18.38 -7.79
CA THR A 133 -3.03 18.87 -6.41
C THR A 133 -4.06 18.28 -5.44
N THR A 134 -5.05 17.56 -5.95
CA THR A 134 -6.10 16.91 -5.17
C THR A 134 -6.17 15.44 -5.52
N LEU A 135 -6.26 14.58 -4.51
CA LEU A 135 -6.48 13.15 -4.74
C LEU A 135 -7.80 12.95 -5.49
N PRO A 136 -7.81 12.27 -6.63
CA PRO A 136 -9.04 11.96 -7.35
C PRO A 136 -10.00 11.18 -6.45
N ALA A 137 -11.29 11.50 -6.53
CA ALA A 137 -12.30 10.75 -5.78
C ALA A 137 -12.30 9.28 -6.25
N PRO A 138 -12.24 8.31 -5.32
CA PRO A 138 -12.22 6.90 -5.69
C PRO A 138 -13.55 6.52 -6.37
N SER A 139 -13.46 5.83 -7.50
CA SER A 139 -14.60 5.15 -8.12
C SER A 139 -14.90 3.83 -7.40
N ALA A 140 -16.03 3.18 -7.75
CA ALA A 140 -16.41 1.89 -7.16
C ALA A 140 -15.34 0.79 -7.38
N ASP A 141 -14.57 0.89 -8.45
CA ASP A 141 -13.53 -0.08 -8.82
C ASP A 141 -12.12 0.36 -8.38
N THR A 142 -12.01 1.45 -7.62
CA THR A 142 -10.73 1.96 -7.13
C THR A 142 -10.35 1.27 -5.82
N LEU A 143 -9.16 0.67 -5.79
CA LEU A 143 -8.54 0.17 -4.56
C LEU A 143 -7.66 1.26 -3.97
N THR A 144 -7.86 1.57 -2.70
CA THR A 144 -7.04 2.57 -1.99
C THR A 144 -6.20 1.88 -0.94
N PHE A 145 -4.89 2.03 -1.08
CA PHE A 145 -3.91 1.54 -0.14
C PHE A 145 -3.26 2.72 0.57
N GLU A 146 -3.00 2.54 1.83
CA GLU A 146 -2.20 3.43 2.65
C GLU A 146 -0.88 2.74 2.97
N ARG A 147 0.23 3.41 2.65
CA ARG A 147 1.58 2.95 2.99
C ARG A 147 2.10 3.78 4.13
N ARG A 148 2.61 3.14 5.17
CA ARG A 148 3.32 3.77 6.29
C ARG A 148 4.67 3.11 6.44
N TRP A 149 5.68 3.88 6.82
CA TRP A 149 6.99 3.30 7.03
C TRP A 149 7.69 3.86 8.24
N THR A 150 8.62 3.06 8.73
CA THR A 150 9.55 3.43 9.78
C THR A 150 10.98 3.21 9.31
N ILE A 151 11.87 4.08 9.74
CA ILE A 151 13.29 3.98 9.51
C ILE A 151 13.97 3.94 10.87
N GLU A 152 14.69 2.87 11.15
CA GLU A 152 15.41 2.66 12.39
C GLU A 152 16.91 2.64 12.09
N LYS A 153 17.70 3.44 12.76
CA LYS A 153 19.15 3.43 12.63
C LYS A 153 19.77 2.57 13.72
N ASP A 154 20.87 1.91 13.38
CA ASP A 154 21.58 0.96 14.23
C ASP A 154 20.74 -0.27 14.65
N ALA A 155 19.82 -0.69 13.78
CA ALA A 155 18.99 -1.87 13.94
C ALA A 155 19.09 -2.78 12.71
N PRO A 156 19.27 -4.11 12.86
CA PRO A 156 19.46 -4.86 14.10
C PRO A 156 20.87 -4.76 14.69
N VAL A 157 21.83 -4.15 13.98
CA VAL A 157 23.24 -3.99 14.39
C VAL A 157 23.68 -2.56 14.13
N GLY A 158 24.69 -2.08 14.89
CA GLY A 158 25.28 -0.75 14.69
C GLY A 158 25.80 -0.55 13.26
N GLY A 159 25.58 0.64 12.71
CA GLY A 159 25.98 1.03 11.36
C GLY A 159 25.00 0.66 10.25
N VAL A 160 23.92 -0.06 10.55
CA VAL A 160 22.88 -0.40 9.57
C VAL A 160 21.58 0.32 9.83
N ARG A 161 20.74 0.42 8.81
CA ARG A 161 19.37 0.92 8.89
C ARG A 161 18.39 -0.18 8.53
N ARG A 162 17.31 -0.27 9.31
CA ARG A 162 16.16 -1.08 8.96
C ARG A 162 15.03 -0.16 8.50
N ILE A 163 14.52 -0.40 7.32
CA ILE A 163 13.34 0.26 6.79
C ILE A 163 12.22 -0.77 6.79
N THR A 164 11.10 -0.43 7.40
CA THR A 164 9.90 -1.28 7.45
C THR A 164 8.74 -0.53 6.84
N VAL A 165 8.08 -1.12 5.86
CA VAL A 165 6.90 -0.59 5.19
C VAL A 165 5.70 -1.45 5.52
N LEU A 166 4.60 -0.83 5.92
CA LEU A 166 3.29 -1.43 6.10
C LEU A 166 2.35 -0.87 5.03
N VAL A 167 1.71 -1.76 4.30
CA VAL A 167 0.67 -1.44 3.30
C VAL A 167 -0.66 -1.94 3.81
N THR A 168 -1.66 -1.06 3.88
CA THR A 168 -3.01 -1.36 4.36
C THR A 168 -4.03 -1.02 3.29
N LEU A 169 -4.90 -1.97 2.93
CA LEU A 169 -6.07 -1.70 2.09
C LEU A 169 -7.14 -0.99 2.93
N THR A 170 -7.48 0.27 2.57
CA THR A 170 -8.38 1.12 3.37
C THR A 170 -9.84 1.04 2.96
N ASN A 171 -10.15 0.63 1.73
CA ASN A 171 -11.52 0.50 1.22
C ASN A 171 -11.87 -0.91 0.72
N PRO A 172 -11.79 -1.95 1.56
CA PRO A 172 -12.13 -3.30 1.13
C PRO A 172 -13.63 -3.44 0.85
N VAL A 173 -14.00 -3.84 -0.37
CA VAL A 173 -15.40 -4.03 -0.76
C VAL A 173 -15.94 -5.40 -0.30
N VAL A 174 -15.10 -6.43 -0.29
CA VAL A 174 -15.54 -7.84 -0.12
C VAL A 174 -14.80 -8.55 1.01
N VAL A 175 -13.65 -8.07 1.44
CA VAL A 175 -12.78 -8.74 2.41
C VAL A 175 -12.47 -7.82 3.59
N LYS A 176 -12.11 -8.40 4.73
CA LYS A 176 -11.54 -7.63 5.85
C LYS A 176 -10.28 -6.92 5.40
N SER A 177 -9.96 -5.80 6.05
CA SER A 177 -8.72 -5.05 5.82
C SER A 177 -7.52 -5.99 5.67
N VAL A 178 -6.73 -5.77 4.62
CA VAL A 178 -5.54 -6.54 4.31
C VAL A 178 -4.33 -5.68 4.65
N ASN A 179 -3.46 -6.21 5.50
CA ASN A 179 -2.22 -5.57 5.88
C ASN A 179 -1.07 -6.42 5.39
N PHE A 180 -0.11 -5.80 4.73
CA PHE A 180 1.13 -6.43 4.30
C PHE A 180 2.32 -5.62 4.82
N GLN A 181 3.27 -6.30 5.46
CA GLN A 181 4.46 -5.65 6.00
C GLN A 181 5.72 -6.28 5.42
N MET A 182 6.65 -5.44 5.01
CA MET A 182 7.95 -5.85 4.51
C MET A 182 9.04 -4.99 5.16
N SER A 183 10.21 -5.60 5.39
CA SER A 183 11.35 -4.90 5.96
C SER A 183 12.61 -5.18 5.16
N MET A 184 13.47 -4.17 5.06
CA MET A 184 14.77 -4.23 4.42
C MET A 184 15.84 -3.71 5.40
N VAL A 185 17.03 -4.27 5.32
CA VAL A 185 18.21 -3.81 6.07
C VAL A 185 19.27 -3.31 5.08
N ARG A 186 19.79 -2.13 5.38
CA ARG A 186 20.78 -1.44 4.55
C ARG A 186 21.93 -0.93 5.41
N PRO A 187 23.21 -1.04 4.95
CA PRO A 187 24.36 -0.43 5.59
C PRO A 187 24.37 1.09 5.50
#